data_f7436c07e865a5fa730c9dd5d382446e
#
_entry.id   f7436c07e865a5fa730c9dd5d382446e
#
_cell.length_a   1.000
_cell.length_b   1.000
_cell.length_c   1.000
_cell.angle_alpha   90.00
_cell.angle_beta   90.00
_cell.angle_gamma   90.00
#
_symmetry.space_group_name_H-M   'P 1'
#
loop_
_entity.id
_entity.type
_entity.pdbx_description
1 polymer ?
#
loop_
_entity_poly.entity_id
_entity_poly.type
_entity_poly.pdbx_seq_one_letter_code
_entity_poly.pdbx_strand_id
1 'polypeptide(L)'
;MNGNTSQTFVFQIVPNSVEQLSMLPESDLNSPFKSAALAMLVLLEYENNPENCFKMMDFLRGPDPLSAYAKSFIKDRLKGKGYKVKSFFNGSSVENNYTPTMPYTITVSSTQYSFPDPNWATLYVKSSGADSSRPIKLRHKPSTNQWFVNDIQALSDIRTPICDDPWA
;
A
#
# COMPACT_ATOMS: atom_id res chain seq x y z
N MET A 1 19.71 -8.94 -0.40
CA MET A 1 19.47 -8.11 -1.58
C MET A 1 20.15 -6.77 -1.37
N ASN A 2 20.98 -6.36 -2.27
CA ASN A 2 21.80 -5.17 -2.12
C ASN A 2 21.44 -4.14 -3.20
N GLY A 3 21.42 -2.88 -2.81
CA GLY A 3 21.23 -1.77 -3.72
C GLY A 3 19.80 -1.47 -4.08
N ASN A 4 19.65 -0.68 -5.13
CA ASN A 4 18.36 -0.15 -5.54
C ASN A 4 17.72 -1.09 -6.55
N THR A 5 16.57 -1.66 -6.19
CA THR A 5 15.75 -2.46 -7.08
C THR A 5 14.32 -1.95 -7.05
N SER A 6 13.59 -2.23 -8.14
CA SER A 6 12.18 -1.88 -8.25
C SER A 6 11.42 -3.05 -8.84
N GLN A 7 10.21 -3.28 -8.36
CA GLN A 7 9.29 -4.26 -8.92
C GLN A 7 7.96 -3.58 -9.17
N THR A 8 7.40 -3.83 -10.36
CA THR A 8 6.12 -3.27 -10.77
C THR A 8 5.06 -4.36 -10.74
N PHE A 9 3.93 -4.05 -10.15
CA PHE A 9 2.79 -4.96 -10.00
C PHE A 9 1.59 -4.41 -10.73
N VAL A 10 0.86 -5.31 -11.40
CA VAL A 10 -0.32 -4.97 -12.19
C VAL A 10 -1.51 -5.77 -11.67
N PHE A 11 -2.60 -5.08 -11.33
CA PHE A 11 -3.80 -5.69 -10.76
C PHE A 11 -5.01 -5.29 -11.60
N GLN A 12 -5.78 -6.28 -12.03
CA GLN A 12 -6.98 -6.04 -12.84
C GLN A 12 -8.16 -5.55 -12.01
N ILE A 13 -8.21 -5.92 -10.73
CA ILE A 13 -9.30 -5.55 -9.82
C ILE A 13 -8.74 -5.20 -8.45
N VAL A 14 -9.52 -4.45 -7.67
CA VAL A 14 -9.29 -4.28 -6.24
C VAL A 14 -10.06 -5.39 -5.53
N PRO A 15 -9.40 -6.26 -4.76
CA PRO A 15 -10.12 -7.30 -4.03
C PRO A 15 -11.05 -6.66 -2.99
N ASN A 16 -12.22 -7.26 -2.79
CA ASN A 16 -13.20 -6.77 -1.82
C ASN A 16 -13.37 -7.69 -0.61
N SER A 17 -12.60 -8.77 -0.56
CA SER A 17 -12.65 -9.75 0.52
C SER A 17 -11.31 -10.47 0.65
N VAL A 18 -11.10 -11.10 1.80
CA VAL A 18 -9.93 -11.95 2.02
C VAL A 18 -9.89 -13.09 0.99
N GLU A 19 -11.06 -13.64 0.63
CA GLU A 19 -11.14 -14.70 -0.38
C GLU A 19 -10.61 -14.23 -1.73
N GLN A 20 -11.06 -13.07 -2.21
CA GLN A 20 -10.56 -12.50 -3.46
C GLN A 20 -9.07 -12.16 -3.38
N LEU A 21 -8.64 -11.59 -2.26
CA LEU A 21 -7.23 -11.27 -2.04
C LEU A 21 -6.36 -12.53 -2.13
N SER A 22 -6.81 -13.63 -1.53
CA SER A 22 -6.06 -14.88 -1.50
C SER A 22 -5.95 -15.56 -2.87
N MET A 23 -6.77 -15.15 -3.84
CA MET A 23 -6.71 -15.65 -5.21
C MET A 23 -5.63 -14.96 -6.05
N LEU A 24 -5.10 -13.85 -5.59
CA LEU A 24 -4.02 -13.15 -6.30
C LEU A 24 -2.70 -13.91 -6.13
N PRO A 25 -1.89 -14.02 -7.19
CA PRO A 25 -0.58 -14.71 -7.11
C PRO A 25 0.32 -14.13 -6.02
N GLU A 26 0.27 -12.81 -5.83
CA GLU A 26 1.11 -12.11 -4.85
C GLU A 26 0.74 -12.45 -3.40
N SER A 27 -0.43 -13.05 -3.15
CA SER A 27 -0.91 -13.35 -1.81
C SER A 27 -0.15 -14.46 -1.10
N ASP A 28 0.79 -15.13 -1.77
CA ASP A 28 1.71 -16.06 -1.13
C ASP A 28 2.66 -15.33 -0.18
N LEU A 29 2.82 -14.02 -0.34
CA LEU A 29 3.60 -13.13 0.52
C LEU A 29 5.08 -13.52 0.67
N ASN A 30 5.61 -14.27 -0.28
CA ASN A 30 6.99 -14.78 -0.19
C ASN A 30 8.06 -13.74 -0.56
N SER A 31 7.64 -12.51 -0.80
CA SER A 31 8.53 -11.38 -1.10
C SER A 31 7.99 -10.12 -0.42
N PRO A 32 8.85 -9.29 0.18
CA PRO A 32 8.38 -8.05 0.79
C PRO A 32 7.78 -7.08 -0.24
N PHE A 33 8.23 -7.14 -1.49
CA PHE A 33 7.67 -6.31 -2.56
C PHE A 33 6.20 -6.65 -2.81
N LYS A 34 5.87 -7.95 -2.84
CA LYS A 34 4.48 -8.41 -3.02
C LYS A 34 3.58 -7.88 -1.89
N SER A 35 4.03 -8.02 -0.67
CA SER A 35 3.25 -7.61 0.51
C SER A 35 3.03 -6.09 0.53
N ALA A 36 4.05 -5.31 0.18
CA ALA A 36 3.93 -3.86 0.10
C ALA A 36 2.94 -3.44 -0.98
N ALA A 37 3.00 -4.06 -2.17
CA ALA A 37 2.08 -3.76 -3.26
C ALA A 37 0.63 -4.10 -2.88
N LEU A 38 0.42 -5.26 -2.28
CA LEU A 38 -0.91 -5.68 -1.84
C LEU A 38 -1.47 -4.77 -0.75
N ALA A 39 -0.62 -4.28 0.15
CA ALA A 39 -1.05 -3.35 1.20
C ALA A 39 -1.67 -2.09 0.59
N MET A 40 -1.03 -1.51 -0.41
CA MET A 40 -1.55 -0.33 -1.09
C MET A 40 -2.82 -0.67 -1.88
N LEU A 41 -2.86 -1.84 -2.51
CA LEU A 41 -4.04 -2.27 -3.26
C LEU A 41 -5.28 -2.41 -2.36
N VAL A 42 -5.14 -3.08 -1.20
CA VAL A 42 -6.29 -3.28 -0.30
C VAL A 42 -6.77 -1.98 0.32
N LEU A 43 -5.90 -1.00 0.50
CA LEU A 43 -6.30 0.31 1.01
C LEU A 43 -7.25 1.03 0.05
N LEU A 44 -7.23 0.71 -1.25
CA LEU A 44 -8.20 1.25 -2.20
C LEU A 44 -9.63 0.85 -1.86
N GLU A 45 -9.83 -0.29 -1.22
CA GLU A 45 -11.15 -0.77 -0.85
C GLU A 45 -11.77 0.01 0.32
N TYR A 46 -10.98 0.79 1.04
CA TYR A 46 -11.48 1.55 2.20
C TYR A 46 -12.67 2.43 1.84
N GLU A 47 -12.63 3.11 0.68
CA GLU A 47 -13.73 3.98 0.23
C GLU A 47 -15.05 3.23 0.06
N ASN A 48 -14.97 1.97 -0.39
CA ASN A 48 -16.15 1.16 -0.68
C ASN A 48 -16.63 0.42 0.56
N ASN A 49 -15.72 -0.17 1.31
CA ASN A 49 -16.05 -0.97 2.50
C ASN A 49 -14.89 -0.99 3.48
N PRO A 50 -14.90 -0.11 4.50
CA PRO A 50 -13.83 -0.06 5.49
C PRO A 50 -13.60 -1.38 6.22
N GLU A 51 -14.66 -2.11 6.56
CA GLU A 51 -14.54 -3.38 7.29
C GLU A 51 -13.82 -4.44 6.47
N ASN A 52 -14.14 -4.56 5.19
CA ASN A 52 -13.46 -5.50 4.31
C ASN A 52 -12.00 -5.09 4.11
N CYS A 53 -11.73 -3.79 4.00
CA CYS A 53 -10.36 -3.29 3.95
C CYS A 53 -9.57 -3.71 5.18
N PHE A 54 -10.13 -3.56 6.37
CA PHE A 54 -9.45 -3.95 7.61
C PHE A 54 -9.21 -5.46 7.68
N LYS A 55 -10.17 -6.28 7.27
CA LYS A 55 -10.00 -7.74 7.24
C LYS A 55 -8.87 -8.15 6.29
N MET A 56 -8.81 -7.55 5.11
CA MET A 56 -7.74 -7.80 4.16
C MET A 56 -6.38 -7.32 4.70
N MET A 57 -6.37 -6.16 5.35
CA MET A 57 -5.14 -5.67 5.97
C MET A 57 -4.67 -6.61 7.08
N ASP A 58 -5.58 -7.16 7.88
CA ASP A 58 -5.24 -8.15 8.91
C ASP A 58 -4.60 -9.40 8.29
N PHE A 59 -5.08 -9.84 7.13
CA PHE A 59 -4.45 -10.93 6.39
C PHE A 59 -3.00 -10.59 6.04
N LEU A 60 -2.76 -9.37 5.58
CA LEU A 60 -1.42 -8.90 5.19
C LEU A 60 -0.50 -8.64 6.40
N ARG A 61 -1.06 -8.47 7.58
CA ARG A 61 -0.29 -8.27 8.81
C ARG A 61 0.02 -9.58 9.53
N GLY A 62 -0.70 -10.64 9.21
CA GLY A 62 -0.45 -11.98 9.74
C GLY A 62 -0.60 -12.09 11.25
N PRO A 63 0.46 -12.48 11.99
CA PRO A 63 0.36 -12.70 13.45
C PRO A 63 0.04 -11.44 14.26
N ASP A 64 0.19 -10.25 13.68
CA ASP A 64 0.01 -8.99 14.40
C ASP A 64 -1.06 -8.13 13.70
N PRO A 65 -2.36 -8.44 13.88
CA PRO A 65 -3.43 -7.73 13.20
C PRO A 65 -3.55 -6.28 13.66
N LEU A 66 -4.36 -5.50 12.93
CA LEU A 66 -4.57 -4.09 13.24
C LEU A 66 -5.11 -3.91 14.66
N SER A 67 -4.44 -3.06 15.44
CA SER A 67 -4.95 -2.59 16.72
C SER A 67 -6.11 -1.60 16.50
N ALA A 68 -6.86 -1.32 17.55
CA ALA A 68 -7.89 -0.27 17.53
C ALA A 68 -7.27 1.09 17.15
N TYR A 69 -6.09 1.38 17.65
CA TYR A 69 -5.35 2.61 17.30
C TYR A 69 -5.03 2.65 15.81
N ALA A 70 -4.51 1.56 15.25
CA ALA A 70 -4.15 1.49 13.84
C ALA A 70 -5.37 1.65 12.93
N LYS A 71 -6.51 1.05 13.31
CA LYS A 71 -7.77 1.23 12.58
C LYS A 71 -8.24 2.68 12.61
N SER A 72 -8.17 3.33 13.77
CA SER A 72 -8.53 4.74 13.93
C SER A 72 -7.63 5.63 13.08
N PHE A 73 -6.34 5.32 13.02
CA PHE A 73 -5.37 6.06 12.23
C PHE A 73 -5.72 5.97 10.73
N ILE A 74 -5.99 4.77 10.23
CA ILE A 74 -6.39 4.57 8.83
C ILE A 74 -7.68 5.33 8.54
N LYS A 75 -8.67 5.21 9.41
CA LYS A 75 -9.95 5.94 9.28
C LYS A 75 -9.72 7.45 9.20
N ASP A 76 -8.92 7.99 10.10
CA ASP A 76 -8.62 9.41 10.14
C ASP A 76 -7.97 9.89 8.85
N ARG A 77 -7.06 9.08 8.29
CA ARG A 77 -6.32 9.44 7.07
C ARG A 77 -7.14 9.27 5.80
N LEU A 78 -8.05 8.30 5.75
CA LEU A 78 -8.73 7.92 4.50
C LEU A 78 -10.20 8.31 4.42
N LYS A 79 -10.86 8.67 5.50
CA LYS A 79 -12.28 9.04 5.45
C LYS A 79 -12.47 10.28 4.57
N GLY A 80 -13.16 10.10 3.44
CA GLY A 80 -13.35 11.16 2.46
C GLY A 80 -12.07 11.55 1.72
N LYS A 81 -10.99 10.77 1.86
CA LYS A 81 -9.68 11.07 1.30
C LYS A 81 -9.06 9.88 0.60
N GLY A 82 -9.87 9.06 -0.04
CA GLY A 82 -9.39 7.89 -0.78
C GLY A 82 -8.39 8.23 -1.89
N TYR A 83 -8.38 9.46 -2.36
CA TYR A 83 -7.41 9.95 -3.33
C TYR A 83 -5.96 9.73 -2.88
N LYS A 84 -5.69 9.71 -1.57
CA LYS A 84 -4.34 9.50 -1.06
C LYS A 84 -3.75 8.18 -1.49
N VAL A 85 -4.56 7.12 -1.46
CA VAL A 85 -4.12 5.80 -1.90
C VAL A 85 -3.97 5.76 -3.42
N LYS A 86 -4.92 6.34 -4.15
CA LYS A 86 -4.89 6.39 -5.62
C LYS A 86 -3.63 7.06 -6.15
N SER A 87 -3.08 8.02 -5.39
CA SER A 87 -1.87 8.75 -5.79
C SER A 87 -0.64 7.86 -5.98
N PHE A 88 -0.65 6.64 -5.44
CA PHE A 88 0.45 5.69 -5.56
C PHE A 88 0.37 4.81 -6.81
N PHE A 89 -0.71 4.92 -7.57
CA PHE A 89 -0.93 4.10 -8.76
C PHE A 89 -0.67 4.92 -10.03
N ASN A 90 -0.10 4.25 -11.05
CA ASN A 90 0.30 4.89 -12.29
C ASN A 90 -0.87 5.62 -12.97
N GLY A 91 -0.56 6.75 -13.57
CA GLY A 91 -1.51 7.57 -14.31
C GLY A 91 -2.27 8.57 -13.47
N SER A 92 -2.21 8.45 -12.14
CA SER A 92 -2.84 9.43 -11.25
C SER A 92 -2.01 10.71 -11.16
N SER A 93 -2.67 11.83 -10.98
CA SER A 93 -2.04 13.13 -10.75
C SER A 93 -3.02 14.06 -10.03
N VAL A 94 -2.51 15.13 -9.47
CA VAL A 94 -3.34 16.19 -8.86
C VAL A 94 -4.36 16.71 -9.89
N GLU A 95 -3.91 16.92 -11.12
CA GLU A 95 -4.70 17.52 -12.21
C GLU A 95 -5.83 16.62 -12.70
N ASN A 96 -5.70 15.29 -12.58
CA ASN A 96 -6.75 14.36 -12.97
C ASN A 96 -7.52 13.78 -11.77
N ASN A 97 -7.45 14.44 -10.62
CA ASN A 97 -8.10 14.03 -9.39
C ASN A 97 -7.66 12.63 -8.93
N TYR A 98 -6.39 12.31 -9.16
CA TYR A 98 -5.79 11.03 -8.83
C TYR A 98 -6.54 9.84 -9.42
N THR A 99 -6.89 9.95 -10.71
CA THR A 99 -7.56 8.86 -11.45
C THR A 99 -6.48 7.95 -12.05
N PRO A 100 -6.29 6.72 -11.52
CA PRO A 100 -5.28 5.82 -12.07
C PRO A 100 -5.65 5.35 -13.47
N THR A 101 -4.61 5.05 -14.26
CA THR A 101 -4.79 4.36 -15.53
C THR A 101 -5.00 2.86 -15.26
N MET A 102 -6.03 2.29 -15.86
CA MET A 102 -6.29 0.86 -15.71
C MET A 102 -5.41 0.03 -16.64
N PRO A 103 -4.94 -1.17 -16.23
CA PRO A 103 -5.12 -1.79 -14.92
C PRO A 103 -4.32 -1.07 -13.83
N TYR A 104 -4.70 -1.30 -12.56
CA TYR A 104 -3.98 -0.70 -11.45
C TYR A 104 -2.52 -1.16 -11.44
N THR A 105 -1.60 -0.22 -11.50
CA THR A 105 -0.17 -0.50 -11.59
C THR A 105 0.57 0.30 -10.52
N ILE A 106 1.39 -0.40 -9.74
CA ILE A 106 2.19 0.22 -8.68
C ILE A 106 3.61 -0.31 -8.72
N THR A 107 4.58 0.55 -8.46
CA THR A 107 5.99 0.19 -8.39
C THR A 107 6.46 0.33 -6.95
N VAL A 108 7.09 -0.73 -6.45
CA VAL A 108 7.68 -0.79 -5.11
C VAL A 108 9.20 -0.84 -5.27
N SER A 109 9.90 0.02 -4.53
CA SER A 109 11.35 0.18 -4.69
C SER A 109 12.08 -0.07 -3.38
N SER A 110 13.33 -0.52 -3.49
CA SER A 110 14.26 -0.64 -2.37
C SER A 110 15.45 0.30 -2.55
N THR A 111 16.13 0.57 -1.44
CA THR A 111 17.39 1.28 -1.42
C THR A 111 18.46 0.38 -0.78
N GLN A 112 19.69 0.83 -0.76
CA GLN A 112 20.79 0.10 -0.09
C GLN A 112 20.54 -0.09 1.41
N TYR A 113 19.62 0.67 2.01
CA TYR A 113 19.27 0.59 3.43
C TYR A 113 17.99 -0.16 3.73
N SER A 114 17.35 -0.73 2.71
CA SER A 114 16.03 -1.37 2.87
C SER A 114 16.07 -2.65 3.71
N PHE A 115 17.20 -3.35 3.72
CA PHE A 115 17.32 -4.66 4.39
C PHE A 115 18.38 -4.59 5.49
N PRO A 116 18.07 -3.97 6.66
CA PRO A 116 19.03 -3.87 7.77
C PRO A 116 19.38 -5.22 8.37
N ASP A 117 18.46 -6.18 8.31
CA ASP A 117 18.69 -7.57 8.71
C ASP A 117 17.76 -8.50 7.90
N PRO A 118 17.94 -9.84 8.01
CA PRO A 118 17.16 -10.79 7.19
C PRO A 118 15.65 -10.78 7.44
N ASN A 119 15.19 -10.25 8.57
CA ASN A 119 13.80 -10.34 8.98
C ASN A 119 13.03 -9.02 8.89
N TRP A 120 13.68 -7.97 8.44
CA TRP A 120 13.04 -6.65 8.32
C TRP A 120 13.35 -6.02 6.98
N ALA A 121 12.34 -5.37 6.40
CA ALA A 121 12.50 -4.61 5.18
C ALA A 121 11.75 -3.29 5.29
N THR A 122 12.35 -2.22 4.74
CA THR A 122 11.66 -0.96 4.50
C THR A 122 11.69 -0.71 3.01
N LEU A 123 10.52 -0.74 2.39
CA LEU A 123 10.35 -0.50 0.96
C LEU A 123 9.63 0.81 0.73
N TYR A 124 9.68 1.31 -0.49
CA TYR A 124 9.20 2.65 -0.81
C TYR A 124 8.22 2.63 -1.98
N VAL A 125 7.19 3.45 -1.86
CA VAL A 125 6.22 3.69 -2.94
C VAL A 125 6.19 5.18 -3.21
N LYS A 126 6.10 5.55 -4.50
CA LYS A 126 6.09 6.93 -4.92
C LYS A 126 4.67 7.41 -5.16
N SER A 127 4.33 8.54 -4.56
CA SER A 127 3.04 9.20 -4.79
C SER A 127 3.19 10.30 -5.83
N SER A 128 2.21 10.42 -6.72
CA SER A 128 2.13 11.55 -7.66
C SER A 128 1.78 12.87 -6.95
N GLY A 129 1.37 12.81 -5.69
CA GLY A 129 1.02 13.98 -4.87
C GLY A 129 2.02 14.31 -3.78
N ALA A 130 3.24 13.76 -3.83
CA ALA A 130 4.26 14.00 -2.82
C ALA A 130 5.65 14.06 -3.47
N ASP A 131 6.55 14.82 -2.85
CA ASP A 131 7.90 15.01 -3.39
C ASP A 131 8.86 13.87 -3.05
N SER A 132 8.59 13.16 -1.96
CA SER A 132 9.42 12.04 -1.52
C SER A 132 8.64 10.74 -1.51
N SER A 133 9.35 9.63 -1.75
CA SER A 133 8.77 8.30 -1.62
C SER A 133 8.36 8.02 -0.17
N ARG A 134 7.35 7.19 0.00
CA ARG A 134 6.76 6.86 1.31
C ARG A 134 7.17 5.45 1.73
N PRO A 135 7.61 5.27 2.99
CA PRO A 135 8.06 3.97 3.45
C PRO A 135 6.91 3.05 3.87
N ILE A 136 7.11 1.76 3.59
CA ILE A 136 6.30 0.66 4.10
C ILE A 136 7.26 -0.31 4.77
N LYS A 137 6.99 -0.64 6.02
CA LYS A 137 7.84 -1.52 6.81
C LYS A 137 7.25 -2.92 6.86
N LEU A 138 8.09 -3.93 6.61
CA LEU A 138 7.68 -5.33 6.51
C LEU A 138 8.52 -6.19 7.41
N ARG A 139 7.91 -7.25 7.93
CA ARG A 139 8.56 -8.21 8.81
C ARG A 139 8.45 -9.62 8.24
N HIS A 140 9.57 -10.31 8.22
CA HIS A 140 9.65 -11.69 7.72
C HIS A 140 9.32 -12.69 8.82
N LYS A 141 8.54 -13.70 8.45
CA LYS A 141 8.27 -14.86 9.29
C LYS A 141 9.03 -16.06 8.69
N PRO A 142 10.21 -16.41 9.25
CA PRO A 142 11.06 -17.44 8.62
C PRO A 142 10.40 -18.81 8.50
N SER A 143 9.59 -19.20 9.48
CA SER A 143 8.95 -20.52 9.50
C SER A 143 8.03 -20.77 8.31
N THR A 144 7.46 -19.72 7.73
CA THR A 144 6.57 -19.83 6.57
C THR A 144 7.13 -19.15 5.33
N ASN A 145 8.27 -18.49 5.46
CA ASN A 145 8.87 -17.65 4.42
C ASN A 145 7.86 -16.64 3.86
N GLN A 146 7.20 -15.93 4.76
CA GLN A 146 6.24 -14.91 4.39
C GLN A 146 6.65 -13.56 4.96
N TRP A 147 6.35 -12.50 4.21
CA TRP A 147 6.56 -11.13 4.62
C TRP A 147 5.22 -10.48 4.96
N PHE A 148 5.12 -9.92 6.15
CA PHE A 148 3.89 -9.28 6.63
C PHE A 148 4.09 -7.79 6.81
N VAL A 149 3.03 -7.04 6.59
CA VAL A 149 3.04 -5.58 6.77
C VAL A 149 3.15 -5.27 8.26
N ASN A 150 4.12 -4.44 8.63
CA ASN A 150 4.31 -3.99 10.01
C ASN A 150 3.80 -2.56 10.18
N ASP A 151 4.17 -1.66 9.25
CA ASP A 151 3.78 -0.26 9.34
C ASP A 151 3.70 0.36 7.95
N ILE A 152 2.75 1.26 7.76
CA ILE A 152 2.58 2.01 6.51
C ILE A 152 2.62 3.49 6.85
N GLN A 153 3.63 4.19 6.34
CA GLN A 153 3.80 5.62 6.53
C GLN A 153 3.56 6.37 5.21
N ALA A 154 2.51 5.97 4.51
CA ALA A 154 2.24 6.43 3.16
C ALA A 154 1.07 7.42 3.06
N LEU A 155 0.27 7.57 4.11
CA LEU A 155 -1.03 8.24 4.04
C LEU A 155 -1.02 9.69 4.50
N SER A 156 0.16 10.31 4.64
CA SER A 156 0.30 11.69 5.10
C SER A 156 0.88 12.58 4.02
N ASP A 157 0.48 13.85 4.04
CA ASP A 157 1.07 14.92 3.22
C ASP A 157 0.99 14.65 1.71
N ILE A 158 -0.16 14.14 1.27
CA ILE A 158 -0.49 13.99 -0.14
C ILE A 158 -1.27 15.23 -0.58
N ARG A 159 -0.84 15.87 -1.68
CA ARG A 159 -1.47 17.10 -2.18
C ARG A 159 -2.94 16.86 -2.48
N THR A 160 -3.77 17.86 -2.16
CA THR A 160 -5.19 17.85 -2.44
C THR A 160 -5.44 17.77 -3.95
N PRO A 161 -6.36 16.93 -4.43
CA PRO A 161 -6.69 16.89 -5.85
C PRO A 161 -7.29 18.22 -6.32
N ILE A 162 -7.18 18.49 -7.62
CA ILE A 162 -7.60 19.78 -8.17
C ILE A 162 -9.09 20.08 -7.91
N CYS A 163 -9.94 19.06 -7.91
CA CYS A 163 -11.38 19.24 -7.66
C CYS A 163 -11.70 19.71 -6.23
N ASP A 164 -10.80 19.46 -5.27
CA ASP A 164 -10.96 19.85 -3.88
C ASP A 164 -10.11 21.07 -3.51
N ASP A 165 -9.34 21.59 -4.43
CA ASP A 165 -8.44 22.72 -4.19
C ASP A 165 -9.20 24.04 -4.37
N PRO A 166 -9.40 24.81 -3.26
CA PRO A 166 -10.13 26.08 -3.36
C PRO A 166 -9.37 27.16 -4.18
N TRP A 167 -8.10 26.91 -4.46
CA TRP A 167 -7.27 27.86 -5.22
C TRP A 167 -7.01 27.42 -6.66
N ALA A 168 -7.64 26.35 -7.09
CA ALA A 168 -7.48 25.83 -8.45
C ALA A 168 -8.16 26.74 -9.51
#